data_e8bdb3091478b4ae14f145ab62b70ce9
#
_entry.id   e8bdb3091478b4ae14f145ab62b70ce9
#
_cell.length_a   1.000
_cell.length_b   1.000
_cell.length_c   1.000
_cell.angle_alpha   90.00
_cell.angle_beta   90.00
_cell.angle_gamma   90.00
#
_symmetry.space_group_name_H-M   'P 1'
#
loop_
_entity.id
_entity.type
_entity.pdbx_description
1 polymer ?
#
loop_
_entity_poly.entity_id
_entity_poly.type
_entity_poly.pdbx_seq_one_letter_code
_entity_poly.pdbx_strand_id
1 'polypeptide(L)'
;TRHIPVQMVTLDEDRQHGLARGAFSFVTKPTTSEGLEDALNRIKEYAAPRRRRLLVVEDNAAERMSITELLGHEDIDISTAETGAEALTVLKSLPYDCVVLDLRLPDMSGFEVLEQIRDHEKLTDVPVVVFTGKELTAEEDARLRSLARSVVVKGVESPERLLDETSLFLHRVFDGLPPEKQNMLKKLHDSDEDLQNKQVLVVDDDTRNIFALSSVLERRGMRVLTA
;
A
#
# COMPACT_ATOMS: atom_id res chain seq x y z
N THR A 1 0.29 16.87 2.32
CA THR A 1 -0.16 16.77 0.91
C THR A 1 -0.61 15.37 0.48
N ARG A 2 -0.47 14.33 1.34
CA ARG A 2 -0.84 12.93 1.03
C ARG A 2 -2.32 12.73 0.69
N HIS A 3 -3.21 13.59 1.22
CA HIS A 3 -4.65 13.55 0.96
C HIS A 3 -5.07 14.08 -0.43
N ILE A 4 -4.15 14.62 -1.21
CA ILE A 4 -4.45 15.16 -2.54
C ILE A 4 -4.28 14.05 -3.57
N PRO A 5 -5.35 13.62 -4.30
CA PRO A 5 -5.22 12.65 -5.36
C PRO A 5 -4.38 13.24 -6.50
N VAL A 6 -3.31 12.56 -6.86
CA VAL A 6 -2.38 12.97 -7.93
C VAL A 6 -2.63 12.13 -9.17
N GLN A 7 -3.05 12.79 -10.27
CA GLN A 7 -3.14 12.15 -11.58
C GLN A 7 -1.82 12.33 -12.33
N MET A 8 -1.21 11.23 -12.75
CA MET A 8 -0.01 11.27 -13.58
C MET A 8 -0.37 11.15 -15.07
N VAL A 9 0.26 12.00 -15.90
CA VAL A 9 0.15 11.94 -17.36
C VAL A 9 1.56 11.88 -17.93
N THR A 10 1.97 10.73 -18.50
CA THR A 10 3.36 10.48 -18.89
C THR A 10 3.48 9.75 -20.22
N LEU A 11 4.67 9.80 -20.82
CA LEU A 11 5.05 9.01 -22.00
C LEU A 11 5.57 7.62 -21.59
N ASP A 12 5.92 7.45 -20.33
CA ASP A 12 6.66 6.29 -19.85
C ASP A 12 5.73 5.20 -19.35
N GLU A 13 6.17 3.95 -19.54
CA GLU A 13 5.47 2.74 -19.10
C GLU A 13 5.65 2.45 -17.59
N ASP A 14 6.38 3.31 -16.86
CA ASP A 14 6.65 3.14 -15.43
C ASP A 14 5.45 3.50 -14.53
N ARG A 15 4.29 2.95 -14.92
CA ARG A 15 3.02 3.05 -14.22
C ARG A 15 3.14 2.59 -12.76
N GLN A 16 3.84 1.49 -12.53
CA GLN A 16 3.95 0.88 -11.21
C GLN A 16 4.69 1.78 -10.21
N HIS A 17 5.75 2.44 -10.66
CA HIS A 17 6.54 3.32 -9.79
C HIS A 17 5.74 4.54 -9.29
N GLY A 18 4.97 5.17 -10.17
CA GLY A 18 4.09 6.30 -9.79
C GLY A 18 2.97 5.89 -8.84
N LEU A 19 2.35 4.74 -9.12
CA LEU A 19 1.26 4.20 -8.31
C LEU A 19 1.75 3.72 -6.93
N ALA A 20 2.93 3.11 -6.83
CA ALA A 20 3.54 2.73 -5.55
C ALA A 20 3.86 3.93 -4.64
N ARG A 21 4.03 5.12 -5.22
CA ARG A 21 4.22 6.38 -4.50
C ARG A 21 2.92 7.11 -4.16
N GLY A 22 1.77 6.46 -4.33
CA GLY A 22 0.46 7.02 -3.99
C GLY A 22 -0.18 7.88 -5.08
N ALA A 23 0.25 7.78 -6.35
CA ALA A 23 -0.52 8.37 -7.43
C ALA A 23 -1.89 7.70 -7.52
N PHE A 24 -2.94 8.53 -7.64
CA PHE A 24 -4.33 8.06 -7.71
C PHE A 24 -4.57 7.28 -9.00
N SER A 25 -4.10 7.80 -10.12
CA SER A 25 -4.37 7.21 -11.43
C SER A 25 -3.32 7.67 -12.46
N PHE A 26 -3.32 7.02 -13.60
CA PHE A 26 -2.30 7.15 -14.61
C PHE A 26 -2.94 7.25 -16.00
N VAL A 27 -2.41 8.15 -16.85
CA VAL A 27 -2.78 8.28 -18.26
C VAL A 27 -1.52 8.30 -19.11
N THR A 28 -1.44 7.40 -20.08
CA THR A 28 -0.29 7.33 -20.99
C THR A 28 -0.49 8.27 -22.19
N LYS A 29 0.53 9.02 -22.54
CA LYS A 29 0.55 9.82 -23.78
C LYS A 29 0.90 8.92 -24.99
N PRO A 30 0.37 9.18 -26.19
CA PRO A 30 -0.66 10.19 -26.50
C PRO A 30 -2.03 9.78 -25.94
N THR A 31 -2.78 10.75 -25.41
CA THR A 31 -4.15 10.53 -24.93
C THR A 31 -5.12 11.39 -25.75
N THR A 32 -6.35 10.90 -25.87
CA THR A 32 -7.44 11.62 -26.52
C THR A 32 -8.09 12.60 -25.53
N SER A 33 -8.85 13.57 -26.02
CA SER A 33 -9.67 14.43 -25.17
C SER A 33 -10.62 13.63 -24.30
N GLU A 34 -11.21 12.56 -24.83
CA GLU A 34 -12.08 11.61 -24.12
C GLU A 34 -11.32 10.92 -22.98
N GLY A 35 -10.13 10.38 -23.22
CA GLY A 35 -9.30 9.76 -22.19
C GLY A 35 -8.90 10.71 -21.06
N LEU A 36 -8.72 12.00 -21.37
CA LEU A 36 -8.44 13.02 -20.35
C LEU A 36 -9.71 13.38 -19.56
N GLU A 37 -10.87 13.49 -20.23
CA GLU A 37 -12.16 13.71 -19.58
C GLU A 37 -12.51 12.55 -18.63
N ASP A 38 -12.30 11.31 -19.02
CA ASP A 38 -12.49 10.14 -18.18
C ASP A 38 -11.59 10.16 -16.94
N ALA A 39 -10.32 10.57 -17.09
CA ALA A 39 -9.41 10.74 -15.97
C ALA A 39 -9.87 11.83 -15.00
N LEU A 40 -10.34 12.97 -15.51
CA LEU A 40 -10.89 14.05 -14.70
C LEU A 40 -12.20 13.65 -14.00
N ASN A 41 -13.06 12.92 -14.66
CA ASN A 41 -14.29 12.41 -14.05
C ASN A 41 -14.00 11.44 -12.90
N ARG A 42 -13.03 10.54 -13.05
CA ARG A 42 -12.56 9.66 -11.96
C ARG A 42 -12.05 10.46 -10.75
N ILE A 43 -11.28 11.54 -10.97
CA ILE A 43 -10.83 12.40 -9.88
C ILE A 43 -12.03 13.08 -9.20
N LYS A 44 -12.99 13.60 -9.96
CA LYS A 44 -14.20 14.24 -9.41
C LYS A 44 -15.02 13.26 -8.56
N GLU A 45 -15.26 12.05 -9.06
CA GLU A 45 -15.97 11.01 -8.32
C GLU A 45 -15.22 10.61 -7.05
N TYR A 46 -13.91 10.50 -7.15
CA TYR A 46 -13.07 10.20 -6.00
C TYR A 46 -13.04 11.34 -4.97
N ALA A 47 -12.96 12.60 -5.40
CA ALA A 47 -12.96 13.76 -4.54
C ALA A 47 -14.34 14.09 -3.92
N ALA A 48 -15.42 13.47 -4.40
CA ALA A 48 -16.75 13.65 -3.83
C ALA A 48 -16.76 13.23 -2.36
N PRO A 49 -17.43 14.01 -1.48
CA PRO A 49 -17.53 13.68 -0.05
C PRO A 49 -18.24 12.34 0.13
N ARG A 50 -17.49 11.32 0.53
CA ARG A 50 -17.99 9.99 0.87
C ARG A 50 -17.04 9.30 1.84
N ARG A 51 -17.56 8.34 2.58
CA ARG A 51 -16.72 7.44 3.35
C ARG A 51 -15.90 6.56 2.40
N ARG A 52 -14.62 6.38 2.73
CA ARG A 52 -13.74 5.47 1.99
C ARG A 52 -14.05 4.04 2.35
N ARG A 53 -13.96 3.14 1.39
CA ARG A 53 -14.20 1.71 1.62
C ARG A 53 -12.88 0.96 1.64
N LEU A 54 -12.65 0.30 2.77
CA LEU A 54 -11.47 -0.55 3.00
C LEU A 54 -11.92 -1.99 3.17
N LEU A 55 -11.31 -2.92 2.45
CA LEU A 55 -11.45 -4.34 2.69
C LEU A 55 -10.24 -4.86 3.48
N VAL A 56 -10.49 -5.56 4.57
CA VAL A 56 -9.45 -6.27 5.35
C VAL A 56 -9.64 -7.77 5.15
N VAL A 57 -8.62 -8.42 4.58
CA VAL A 57 -8.59 -9.86 4.30
C VAL A 57 -7.58 -10.51 5.24
N GLU A 58 -8.07 -11.18 6.28
CA GLU A 58 -7.29 -11.78 7.35
C GLU A 58 -8.11 -12.91 7.97
N ASP A 59 -7.57 -14.11 8.03
CA ASP A 59 -8.28 -15.29 8.58
C ASP A 59 -8.30 -15.30 10.12
N ASN A 60 -7.24 -14.79 10.76
CA ASN A 60 -7.17 -14.71 12.21
C ASN A 60 -8.09 -13.60 12.75
N ALA A 61 -9.12 -14.01 13.51
CA ALA A 61 -10.13 -13.09 14.04
C ALA A 61 -9.53 -11.99 14.95
N ALA A 62 -8.50 -12.31 15.76
CA ALA A 62 -7.87 -11.34 16.66
C ALA A 62 -7.04 -10.31 15.88
N GLU A 63 -6.29 -10.76 14.88
CA GLU A 63 -5.52 -9.87 14.01
C GLU A 63 -6.46 -9.00 13.16
N ARG A 64 -7.51 -9.57 12.58
CA ARG A 64 -8.53 -8.86 11.84
C ARG A 64 -9.19 -7.76 12.67
N MET A 65 -9.53 -8.06 13.94
CA MET A 65 -10.07 -7.07 14.88
C MET A 65 -9.05 -5.95 15.14
N SER A 66 -7.80 -6.28 15.44
CA SER A 66 -6.73 -5.30 15.70
C SER A 66 -6.50 -4.38 14.50
N ILE A 67 -6.49 -4.93 13.27
CA ILE A 67 -6.37 -4.13 12.03
C ILE A 67 -7.58 -3.21 11.88
N THR A 68 -8.78 -3.72 12.14
CA THR A 68 -10.03 -2.94 12.02
C THR A 68 -10.07 -1.80 13.02
N GLU A 69 -9.64 -2.01 14.27
CA GLU A 69 -9.54 -0.96 15.28
C GLU A 69 -8.47 0.08 14.93
N LEU A 70 -7.32 -0.39 14.48
CA LEU A 70 -6.22 0.48 14.06
C LEU A 70 -6.63 1.42 12.93
N LEU A 71 -7.29 0.90 11.89
CA LEU A 71 -7.62 1.66 10.67
C LEU A 71 -8.97 2.36 10.76
N GLY A 72 -9.89 1.86 11.59
CA GLY A 72 -11.27 2.34 11.70
C GLY A 72 -11.36 3.79 12.18
N HIS A 73 -12.22 4.57 11.54
CA HIS A 73 -12.61 5.93 11.91
C HIS A 73 -13.89 6.31 11.16
N GLU A 74 -14.49 7.47 11.51
CA GLU A 74 -15.74 7.95 10.92
C GLU A 74 -15.70 8.15 9.39
N ASP A 75 -14.51 8.36 8.82
CA ASP A 75 -14.28 8.57 7.39
C ASP A 75 -14.14 7.28 6.58
N ILE A 76 -14.14 6.09 7.23
CA ILE A 76 -13.91 4.81 6.58
C ILE A 76 -15.04 3.82 6.90
N ASP A 77 -15.52 3.12 5.87
CA ASP A 77 -16.34 1.92 5.97
C ASP A 77 -15.44 0.69 5.76
N ILE A 78 -15.25 -0.12 6.81
CA ILE A 78 -14.43 -1.33 6.76
C ILE A 78 -15.32 -2.54 6.57
N SER A 79 -15.03 -3.32 5.54
CA SER A 79 -15.53 -4.70 5.36
C SER A 79 -14.40 -5.68 5.64
N THR A 80 -14.75 -6.88 6.05
CA THR A 80 -13.77 -7.93 6.34
C THR A 80 -14.07 -9.19 5.53
N ALA A 81 -13.04 -9.95 5.22
CA ALA A 81 -13.13 -11.29 4.62
C ALA A 81 -12.13 -12.23 5.33
N GLU A 82 -12.53 -13.49 5.51
CA GLU A 82 -11.71 -14.51 6.18
C GLU A 82 -10.97 -15.40 5.17
N THR A 83 -11.40 -15.36 3.91
CA THR A 83 -10.88 -16.21 2.84
C THR A 83 -10.62 -15.39 1.57
N GLY A 84 -9.77 -15.90 0.69
CA GLY A 84 -9.51 -15.29 -0.62
C GLY A 84 -10.74 -15.30 -1.52
N ALA A 85 -11.52 -16.38 -1.51
CA ALA A 85 -12.75 -16.51 -2.30
C ALA A 85 -13.82 -15.48 -1.86
N GLU A 86 -13.97 -15.28 -0.54
CA GLU A 86 -14.86 -14.26 0.01
C GLU A 86 -14.39 -12.85 -0.40
N ALA A 87 -13.10 -12.55 -0.25
CA ALA A 87 -12.50 -11.29 -0.65
C ALA A 87 -12.78 -10.96 -2.12
N LEU A 88 -12.54 -11.90 -3.03
CA LEU A 88 -12.80 -11.73 -4.46
C LEU A 88 -14.28 -11.53 -4.78
N THR A 89 -15.17 -12.19 -4.04
CA THR A 89 -16.61 -12.03 -4.18
C THR A 89 -17.07 -10.63 -3.77
N VAL A 90 -16.57 -10.17 -2.63
CA VAL A 90 -16.87 -8.84 -2.07
C VAL A 90 -16.33 -7.74 -2.99
N LEU A 91 -15.09 -7.88 -3.47
CA LEU A 91 -14.46 -6.92 -4.40
C LEU A 91 -15.21 -6.77 -5.72
N LYS A 92 -15.82 -7.85 -6.22
CA LYS A 92 -16.62 -7.81 -7.45
C LYS A 92 -18.00 -7.17 -7.24
N SER A 93 -18.51 -7.16 -6.02
CA SER A 93 -19.85 -6.67 -5.69
C SER A 93 -19.89 -5.16 -5.42
N LEU A 94 -18.83 -4.58 -4.84
CA LEU A 94 -18.75 -3.18 -4.43
C LEU A 94 -17.38 -2.59 -4.78
N PRO A 95 -17.31 -1.28 -5.11
CA PRO A 95 -16.03 -0.60 -5.28
C PRO A 95 -15.34 -0.38 -3.93
N TYR A 96 -14.05 -0.72 -3.85
CA TYR A 96 -13.18 -0.46 -2.71
C TYR A 96 -12.07 0.53 -3.07
N ASP A 97 -11.67 1.35 -2.10
CA ASP A 97 -10.61 2.33 -2.26
C ASP A 97 -9.23 1.77 -1.87
N CYS A 98 -9.21 0.73 -1.04
CA CYS A 98 -7.99 0.04 -0.64
C CYS A 98 -8.32 -1.37 -0.11
N VAL A 99 -7.37 -2.28 -0.23
CA VAL A 99 -7.41 -3.63 0.36
C VAL A 99 -6.19 -3.82 1.24
N VAL A 100 -6.38 -4.32 2.46
CA VAL A 100 -5.32 -4.91 3.30
C VAL A 100 -5.43 -6.41 3.19
N LEU A 101 -4.34 -7.10 2.84
CA LEU A 101 -4.34 -8.52 2.51
C LEU A 101 -3.24 -9.26 3.25
N ASP A 102 -3.58 -10.28 4.03
CA ASP A 102 -2.61 -11.29 4.45
C ASP A 102 -2.34 -12.29 3.32
N LEU A 103 -1.11 -12.79 3.27
CA LEU A 103 -0.68 -13.80 2.29
C LEU A 103 -1.09 -15.22 2.69
N ARG A 104 -1.29 -15.47 3.99
CA ARG A 104 -1.68 -16.78 4.50
C ARG A 104 -3.18 -16.81 4.72
N LEU A 105 -3.90 -17.37 3.76
CA LEU A 105 -5.34 -17.58 3.84
C LEU A 105 -5.63 -19.09 3.80
N PRO A 106 -6.76 -19.54 4.37
CA PRO A 106 -7.06 -20.97 4.51
C PRO A 106 -7.42 -21.68 3.21
N ASP A 107 -7.90 -20.95 2.20
CA ASP A 107 -8.45 -21.49 0.96
C ASP A 107 -7.51 -21.32 -0.25
N MET A 108 -6.78 -20.22 -0.29
CA MET A 108 -5.83 -19.91 -1.36
C MET A 108 -4.71 -19.01 -0.86
N SER A 109 -3.62 -18.91 -1.61
CA SER A 109 -2.54 -17.98 -1.30
C SER A 109 -2.95 -16.55 -1.60
N GLY A 110 -2.52 -15.56 -0.76
CA GLY A 110 -2.70 -14.15 -1.05
C GLY A 110 -2.04 -13.72 -2.37
N PHE A 111 -1.04 -14.45 -2.88
CA PHE A 111 -0.50 -14.24 -4.23
C PHE A 111 -1.54 -14.52 -5.32
N GLU A 112 -2.31 -15.59 -5.16
CA GLU A 112 -3.38 -15.94 -6.11
C GLU A 112 -4.50 -14.90 -6.08
N VAL A 113 -4.82 -14.36 -4.89
CA VAL A 113 -5.77 -13.24 -4.74
C VAL A 113 -5.26 -12.00 -5.48
N LEU A 114 -3.98 -11.62 -5.29
CA LEU A 114 -3.36 -10.48 -5.98
C LEU A 114 -3.39 -10.63 -7.50
N GLU A 115 -3.08 -11.81 -8.01
CA GLU A 115 -3.11 -12.09 -9.44
C GLU A 115 -4.51 -11.95 -10.01
N GLN A 116 -5.52 -12.51 -9.33
CA GLN A 116 -6.91 -12.38 -9.75
C GLN A 116 -7.43 -10.94 -9.69
N ILE A 117 -6.98 -10.13 -8.71
CA ILE A 117 -7.27 -8.69 -8.65
C ILE A 117 -6.66 -7.98 -9.86
N ARG A 118 -5.39 -8.25 -10.16
CA ARG A 118 -4.67 -7.62 -11.28
C ARG A 118 -5.27 -7.98 -12.62
N ASP A 119 -5.66 -9.23 -12.80
CA ASP A 119 -6.18 -9.74 -14.07
C ASP A 119 -7.64 -9.34 -14.32
N HIS A 120 -8.32 -8.79 -13.30
CA HIS A 120 -9.70 -8.33 -13.42
C HIS A 120 -9.75 -6.84 -13.78
N GLU A 121 -10.33 -6.53 -14.96
CA GLU A 121 -10.36 -5.19 -15.56
C GLU A 121 -10.81 -4.07 -14.59
N LYS A 122 -11.81 -4.33 -13.75
CA LYS A 122 -12.34 -3.34 -12.79
C LYS A 122 -11.58 -3.26 -11.47
N LEU A 123 -10.74 -4.23 -11.16
CA LEU A 123 -10.03 -4.33 -9.88
C LEU A 123 -8.55 -3.99 -10.00
N THR A 124 -7.99 -3.99 -11.20
CA THR A 124 -6.55 -3.82 -11.45
C THR A 124 -5.96 -2.53 -10.87
N ASP A 125 -6.76 -1.50 -10.70
CA ASP A 125 -6.35 -0.21 -10.15
C ASP A 125 -6.56 -0.09 -8.63
N VAL A 126 -7.26 -1.04 -7.99
CA VAL A 126 -7.48 -1.02 -6.54
C VAL A 126 -6.15 -1.23 -5.83
N PRO A 127 -5.72 -0.28 -4.98
CA PRO A 127 -4.47 -0.44 -4.25
C PRO A 127 -4.59 -1.55 -3.20
N VAL A 128 -3.62 -2.47 -3.22
CA VAL A 128 -3.51 -3.54 -2.24
C VAL A 128 -2.26 -3.32 -1.39
N VAL A 129 -2.44 -3.23 -0.08
CA VAL A 129 -1.39 -3.24 0.93
C VAL A 129 -1.30 -4.65 1.49
N VAL A 130 -0.22 -5.34 1.20
CA VAL A 130 0.06 -6.65 1.79
C VAL A 130 0.54 -6.45 3.22
N PHE A 131 -0.10 -7.12 4.18
CA PHE A 131 0.25 -7.07 5.60
C PHE A 131 0.42 -8.50 6.13
N THR A 132 1.66 -8.99 6.17
CA THR A 132 1.91 -10.41 6.41
C THR A 132 3.04 -10.66 7.40
N GLY A 133 2.89 -11.72 8.21
CA GLY A 133 3.94 -12.28 9.06
C GLY A 133 4.74 -13.38 8.36
N LYS A 134 4.53 -13.62 7.08
CA LYS A 134 5.31 -14.59 6.32
C LYS A 134 6.71 -14.05 6.02
N GLU A 135 7.73 -14.84 6.31
CA GLU A 135 9.07 -14.60 5.77
C GLU A 135 9.05 -14.78 4.26
N LEU A 136 9.51 -13.77 3.54
CA LEU A 136 9.50 -13.74 2.08
C LEU A 136 10.88 -14.11 1.54
N THR A 137 10.91 -14.96 0.54
CA THR A 137 12.12 -15.13 -0.27
C THR A 137 12.33 -13.90 -1.16
N ALA A 138 13.56 -13.72 -1.67
CA ALA A 138 13.85 -12.62 -2.60
C ALA A 138 12.95 -12.65 -3.86
N GLU A 139 12.61 -13.84 -4.35
CA GLU A 139 11.72 -14.02 -5.50
C GLU A 139 10.27 -13.62 -5.16
N GLU A 140 9.79 -14.02 -3.97
CA GLU A 140 8.45 -13.66 -3.48
C GLU A 140 8.34 -12.15 -3.24
N ASP A 141 9.36 -11.51 -2.64
CA ASP A 141 9.38 -10.06 -2.46
C ASP A 141 9.35 -9.32 -3.80
N ALA A 142 10.14 -9.74 -4.77
CA ALA A 142 10.15 -9.16 -6.12
C ALA A 142 8.78 -9.33 -6.81
N ARG A 143 8.16 -10.51 -6.68
CA ARG A 143 6.82 -10.78 -7.23
C ARG A 143 5.75 -9.91 -6.56
N LEU A 144 5.77 -9.78 -5.23
CA LEU A 144 4.83 -8.91 -4.50
C LEU A 144 4.94 -7.46 -4.93
N ARG A 145 6.14 -6.92 -5.09
CA ARG A 145 6.36 -5.55 -5.56
C ARG A 145 5.81 -5.29 -6.95
N SER A 146 5.66 -6.33 -7.77
CA SER A 146 5.02 -6.22 -9.09
C SER A 146 3.49 -6.28 -9.03
N LEU A 147 2.92 -6.85 -7.98
CA LEU A 147 1.48 -7.12 -7.82
C LEU A 147 0.79 -6.17 -6.84
N ALA A 148 1.43 -5.88 -5.72
CA ALA A 148 0.89 -5.04 -4.65
C ALA A 148 1.42 -3.60 -4.72
N ARG A 149 0.67 -2.65 -4.16
CA ARG A 149 1.10 -1.25 -4.04
C ARG A 149 2.13 -1.08 -2.95
N SER A 150 1.97 -1.78 -1.84
CA SER A 150 2.88 -1.77 -0.71
C SER A 150 2.89 -3.12 -0.01
N VAL A 151 4.02 -3.42 0.63
CA VAL A 151 4.21 -4.63 1.44
C VAL A 151 4.71 -4.21 2.81
N VAL A 152 3.94 -4.54 3.85
CA VAL A 152 4.29 -4.33 5.25
C VAL A 152 4.47 -5.68 5.91
N VAL A 153 5.68 -5.98 6.36
CA VAL A 153 5.96 -7.21 7.11
C VAL A 153 5.60 -6.97 8.57
N LYS A 154 4.83 -7.89 9.17
CA LYS A 154 4.42 -7.83 10.58
C LYS A 154 5.66 -7.83 11.50
N GLY A 155 5.76 -6.84 12.39
CA GLY A 155 6.87 -6.60 13.31
C GLY A 155 6.57 -5.47 14.28
N VAL A 156 7.58 -4.97 14.99
CA VAL A 156 7.40 -3.98 16.07
C VAL A 156 6.75 -2.68 15.62
N GLU A 157 7.14 -2.15 14.45
CA GLU A 157 6.61 -0.90 13.88
C GLU A 157 5.54 -1.14 12.80
N SER A 158 5.02 -2.36 12.70
CA SER A 158 4.10 -2.70 11.61
C SER A 158 2.73 -2.02 11.70
N PRO A 159 2.15 -1.73 12.89
CA PRO A 159 0.90 -0.99 13.00
C PRO A 159 1.02 0.44 12.45
N GLU A 160 2.09 1.16 12.81
CA GLU A 160 2.35 2.51 12.33
C GLU A 160 2.52 2.54 10.80
N ARG A 161 3.28 1.58 10.26
CA ARG A 161 3.50 1.44 8.82
C ARG A 161 2.21 1.09 8.09
N LEU A 162 1.41 0.17 8.62
CA LEU A 162 0.12 -0.17 8.02
C LEU A 162 -0.83 1.05 7.99
N LEU A 163 -0.86 1.81 9.08
CA LEU A 163 -1.66 3.05 9.16
C LEU A 163 -1.15 4.09 8.15
N ASP A 164 0.16 4.25 7.99
CA ASP A 164 0.76 5.19 7.05
C ASP A 164 0.45 4.83 5.59
N GLU A 165 0.70 3.59 5.21
CA GLU A 165 0.46 3.08 3.86
C GLU A 165 -1.03 3.14 3.47
N THR A 166 -1.91 2.69 4.36
CA THR A 166 -3.35 2.75 4.09
C THR A 166 -3.85 4.20 4.03
N SER A 167 -3.33 5.10 4.89
CA SER A 167 -3.67 6.53 4.85
C SER A 167 -3.21 7.19 3.54
N LEU A 168 -2.08 6.76 2.98
CA LEU A 168 -1.59 7.23 1.70
C LEU A 168 -2.57 6.87 0.56
N PHE A 169 -2.94 5.59 0.45
CA PHE A 169 -3.80 5.11 -0.64
C PHE A 169 -5.27 5.52 -0.49
N LEU A 170 -5.74 5.70 0.75
CA LEU A 170 -7.06 6.26 1.02
C LEU A 170 -7.11 7.78 0.93
N HIS A 171 -5.96 8.44 0.70
CA HIS A 171 -5.79 9.89 0.69
C HIS A 171 -6.42 10.58 1.92
N ARG A 172 -6.16 10.02 3.10
CA ARG A 172 -6.70 10.56 4.36
C ARG A 172 -6.03 11.88 4.74
N VAL A 173 -6.83 12.78 5.29
CA VAL A 173 -6.32 14.04 5.84
C VAL A 173 -5.72 13.76 7.22
N PHE A 174 -4.43 14.08 7.40
CA PHE A 174 -3.72 13.84 8.66
C PHE A 174 -4.41 14.50 9.86
N ASP A 175 -4.86 15.76 9.70
CA ASP A 175 -5.51 16.52 10.78
C ASP A 175 -6.90 15.97 11.14
N GLY A 176 -7.50 15.14 10.27
CA GLY A 176 -8.75 14.45 10.52
C GLY A 176 -8.61 13.15 11.33
N LEU A 177 -7.39 12.68 11.55
CA LEU A 177 -7.13 11.48 12.34
C LEU A 177 -7.25 11.75 13.85
N PRO A 178 -7.61 10.74 14.68
CA PRO A 178 -7.50 10.83 16.11
C PRO A 178 -6.09 11.20 16.58
N PRO A 179 -5.93 11.97 17.67
CA PRO A 179 -4.62 12.41 18.15
C PRO A 179 -3.59 11.28 18.37
N GLU A 180 -4.07 10.12 18.83
CA GLU A 180 -3.23 8.93 19.02
C GLU A 180 -2.62 8.45 17.69
N LYS A 181 -3.44 8.35 16.64
CA LYS A 181 -3.01 7.94 15.30
C LYS A 181 -2.10 8.98 14.66
N GLN A 182 -2.37 10.28 14.86
CA GLN A 182 -1.45 11.34 14.44
C GLN A 182 -0.07 11.21 15.11
N ASN A 183 -0.05 10.90 16.42
CA ASN A 183 1.20 10.71 17.15
C ASN A 183 1.98 9.46 16.68
N MET A 184 1.28 8.38 16.34
CA MET A 184 1.90 7.19 15.74
C MET A 184 2.61 7.55 14.42
N LEU A 185 1.93 8.24 13.52
CA LEU A 185 2.49 8.66 12.24
C LEU A 185 3.64 9.66 12.39
N LYS A 186 3.53 10.62 13.33
CA LYS A 186 4.65 11.54 13.64
C LYS A 186 5.89 10.79 14.07
N LYS A 187 5.78 9.88 15.03
CA LYS A 187 6.92 9.07 15.51
C LYS A 187 7.57 8.26 14.39
N LEU A 188 6.76 7.67 13.50
CA LEU A 188 7.28 6.94 12.35
C LEU A 188 8.07 7.85 11.41
N HIS A 189 7.56 9.04 11.11
CA HIS A 189 8.23 9.99 10.20
C HIS A 189 9.44 10.67 10.85
N ASP A 190 9.36 11.01 12.13
CA ASP A 190 10.50 11.60 12.88
C ASP A 190 11.69 10.61 12.90
N SER A 191 11.43 9.31 13.08
CA SER A 191 12.48 8.29 13.05
C SER A 191 13.14 8.14 11.67
N ASP A 192 12.39 8.35 10.59
CA ASP A 192 12.93 8.34 9.24
C ASP A 192 13.69 9.63 8.90
N GLU A 193 13.28 10.80 9.43
CA GLU A 193 14.01 12.07 9.28
C GLU A 193 15.37 12.03 10.00
N ASP A 194 15.44 11.39 11.16
CA ASP A 194 16.69 11.20 11.91
C ASP A 194 17.76 10.39 11.15
N LEU A 195 17.35 9.57 10.19
CA LEU A 195 18.25 8.77 9.35
C LEU A 195 18.62 9.46 8.04
N GLN A 196 17.89 10.47 7.62
CA GLN A 196 18.12 11.16 6.35
C GLN A 196 19.52 11.79 6.27
N ASN A 197 20.19 11.57 5.15
CA ASN A 197 21.55 12.05 4.87
C ASN A 197 22.65 11.52 5.81
N LYS A 198 22.35 10.65 6.77
CA LYS A 198 23.39 9.99 7.56
C LYS A 198 24.12 8.96 6.73
N GLN A 199 25.39 8.79 6.99
CA GLN A 199 26.26 7.83 6.31
C GLN A 199 26.41 6.59 7.16
N VAL A 200 26.28 5.41 6.55
CA VAL A 200 26.45 4.12 7.19
C VAL A 200 27.37 3.25 6.35
N LEU A 201 28.24 2.52 7.00
CA LEU A 201 29.07 1.48 6.38
C LEU A 201 28.46 0.12 6.68
N VAL A 202 28.10 -0.62 5.63
CA VAL A 202 27.63 -2.01 5.70
C VAL A 202 28.80 -2.91 5.33
N VAL A 203 29.17 -3.78 6.25
CA VAL A 203 30.27 -4.76 6.08
C VAL A 203 29.67 -6.14 6.26
N ASP A 204 29.73 -6.97 5.23
CA ASP A 204 29.25 -8.35 5.24
C ASP A 204 29.99 -9.13 4.17
N ASP A 205 30.26 -10.39 4.37
CA ASP A 205 30.93 -11.28 3.40
C ASP A 205 29.95 -11.84 2.34
N ASP A 206 28.63 -11.71 2.57
CA ASP A 206 27.59 -12.07 1.60
C ASP A 206 27.03 -10.84 0.90
N THR A 207 27.33 -10.71 -0.40
CA THR A 207 26.86 -9.61 -1.25
C THR A 207 25.32 -9.49 -1.29
N ARG A 208 24.57 -10.56 -1.03
CA ARG A 208 23.10 -10.54 -0.94
C ARG A 208 22.62 -9.80 0.31
N ASN A 209 23.31 -10.01 1.44
CA ASN A 209 23.03 -9.30 2.67
C ASN A 209 23.36 -7.80 2.52
N ILE A 210 24.52 -7.49 1.93
CA ILE A 210 24.91 -6.11 1.61
C ILE A 210 23.83 -5.43 0.77
N PHE A 211 23.38 -6.08 -0.30
CA PHE A 211 22.35 -5.53 -1.18
C PHE A 211 21.00 -5.33 -0.45
N ALA A 212 20.57 -6.31 0.35
CA ALA A 212 19.32 -6.22 1.10
C ALA A 212 19.35 -5.08 2.12
N LEU A 213 20.42 -4.99 2.93
CA LEU A 213 20.59 -3.93 3.93
C LEU A 213 20.72 -2.55 3.28
N SER A 214 21.54 -2.43 2.22
CA SER A 214 21.72 -1.17 1.50
C SER A 214 20.39 -0.67 0.93
N SER A 215 19.61 -1.54 0.31
CA SER A 215 18.29 -1.18 -0.23
C SER A 215 17.31 -0.66 0.82
N VAL A 216 17.36 -1.18 2.04
CA VAL A 216 16.51 -0.73 3.15
C VAL A 216 16.98 0.64 3.67
N LEU A 217 18.28 0.83 3.84
CA LEU A 217 18.86 2.04 4.40
C LEU A 217 18.80 3.22 3.42
N GLU A 218 19.04 2.95 2.13
CA GLU A 218 18.93 3.96 1.07
C GLU A 218 17.49 4.46 0.90
N ARG A 219 16.50 3.58 1.05
CA ARG A 219 15.08 3.98 1.03
C ARG A 219 14.71 4.92 2.17
N ARG A 220 15.44 4.87 3.28
CA ARG A 220 15.29 5.81 4.40
C ARG A 220 16.16 7.07 4.27
N GLY A 221 16.73 7.30 3.08
CA GLY A 221 17.51 8.50 2.77
C GLY A 221 18.92 8.50 3.32
N MET A 222 19.44 7.34 3.76
CA MET A 222 20.82 7.19 4.19
C MET A 222 21.79 7.08 2.99
N ARG A 223 23.04 7.47 3.21
CA ARG A 223 24.13 7.18 2.27
C ARG A 223 24.83 5.91 2.72
N VAL A 224 24.72 4.85 1.92
CA VAL A 224 25.33 3.56 2.25
C VAL A 224 26.66 3.43 1.56
N LEU A 225 27.68 3.07 2.35
CA LEU A 225 28.99 2.59 1.91
C LEU A 225 29.03 1.09 2.15
N THR A 226 29.64 0.34 1.25
CA THR A 226 29.78 -1.11 1.36
C THR A 226 31.25 -1.53 1.35
N ALA A 227 31.59 -2.53 2.15
CA ALA A 227 32.93 -3.13 2.20
C ALA A 227 32.82 -4.65 2.39
#